data_3ad316dae9226c5ab37add95ce9333c9
#
_entry.id   3ad316dae9226c5ab37add95ce9333c9
#
_cell.length_a   1.000
_cell.length_b   1.000
_cell.length_c   1.000
_cell.angle_alpha   90.00
_cell.angle_beta   90.00
_cell.angle_gamma   90.00
#
_symmetry.space_group_name_H-M   'P 1'
#
loop_
_entity.id
_entity.type
_entity.pdbx_description
1 polymer ?
#
loop_
_entity_poly.entity_id
_entity_poly.type
_entity_poly.pdbx_seq_one_letter_code
_entity_poly.pdbx_strand_id
1 'polypeptide(L)'
;MTAFPTGPQIRVQIIEIIKEKRPWCISRERVWGTPLPIWTCDSCNNKIGVFSRKSIIEKAIELPDGEDFELHKPWMDRILLKCPKCPGKCFREPFVLDTWHNSGAAPYAAFSDYEYDKIIPAVFLTEGIDQTRGWAYTLLIENVIMKNSGISPFQAFLFQGHILDKKGNKMSKRLGNIIEGVKTLQENSVDVLRFYLMRKATPIDSLNFSFEEMKSRSYQVINTLYNLHKYLQQN
;
A
#
# COMPACT_ATOMS: atom_id res chain seq x y z
N MET A 1 3.95 -8.35 21.57
CA MET A 1 3.72 -7.14 20.76
C MET A 1 3.99 -5.92 21.62
N THR A 2 5.25 -5.51 21.68
CA THR A 2 5.65 -4.20 22.23
C THR A 2 5.52 -3.20 21.10
N ALA A 3 4.29 -2.78 20.82
CA ALA A 3 4.07 -1.63 19.97
C ALA A 3 4.71 -0.42 20.64
N PHE A 4 5.48 0.40 19.91
CA PHE A 4 5.51 1.82 20.21
C PHE A 4 4.07 2.25 20.53
N PRO A 5 3.83 3.15 21.48
CA PRO A 5 2.47 3.48 21.90
C PRO A 5 1.69 4.13 20.76
N THR A 6 1.28 3.29 19.81
CA THR A 6 0.05 3.55 19.09
C THR A 6 -0.97 3.60 20.20
N GLY A 7 -1.55 4.78 20.43
CA GLY A 7 -2.40 4.96 21.59
C GLY A 7 -3.42 3.82 21.70
N PRO A 8 -3.90 3.49 22.88
CA PRO A 8 -4.82 2.37 23.12
C PRO A 8 -5.95 2.28 22.10
N GLN A 9 -6.35 3.41 21.54
CA GLN A 9 -7.38 3.57 20.52
C GLN A 9 -7.08 2.86 19.19
N ILE A 10 -5.84 2.90 18.69
CA ILE A 10 -5.50 2.28 17.38
C ILE A 10 -5.49 0.75 17.48
N ARG A 11 -4.99 0.22 18.59
CA ARG A 11 -5.04 -1.22 18.86
C ARG A 11 -6.48 -1.73 18.91
N VAL A 12 -7.36 -0.98 19.57
CA VAL A 12 -8.79 -1.27 19.62
C VAL A 12 -9.41 -1.23 18.23
N GLN A 13 -9.09 -0.22 17.43
CA GLN A 13 -9.61 -0.12 16.05
C GLN A 13 -9.22 -1.31 15.18
N ILE A 14 -7.97 -1.77 15.19
CA ILE A 14 -7.54 -2.94 14.42
C ILE A 14 -8.28 -4.21 14.89
N ILE A 15 -8.42 -4.38 16.20
CA ILE A 15 -9.16 -5.53 16.77
C ILE A 15 -10.62 -5.50 16.33
N GLU A 16 -11.27 -4.35 16.37
CA GLU A 16 -12.68 -4.20 15.94
C GLU A 16 -12.83 -4.46 14.43
N ILE A 17 -11.90 -3.98 13.59
CA ILE A 17 -11.89 -4.26 12.14
C ILE A 17 -11.83 -5.78 11.89
N ILE A 18 -10.98 -6.50 12.62
CA ILE A 18 -10.85 -7.95 12.49
C ILE A 18 -12.13 -8.65 12.97
N LYS A 19 -12.74 -8.19 14.07
CA LYS A 19 -14.00 -8.74 14.62
C LYS A 19 -15.20 -8.53 13.70
N GLU A 20 -15.21 -7.44 12.94
CA GLU A 20 -16.29 -7.14 11.98
C GLU A 20 -16.47 -8.23 10.91
N LYS A 21 -15.42 -9.03 10.62
CA LYS A 21 -15.43 -10.14 9.65
C LYS A 21 -16.05 -9.76 8.31
N ARG A 22 -15.85 -8.52 7.86
CA ARG A 22 -16.40 -8.06 6.57
C ARG A 22 -15.77 -8.84 5.42
N PRO A 23 -16.56 -9.31 4.46
CA PRO A 23 -16.01 -9.97 3.29
C PRO A 23 -15.15 -8.98 2.51
N TRP A 24 -13.96 -9.44 2.11
CA TRP A 24 -13.09 -8.67 1.24
C TRP A 24 -13.19 -9.22 -0.18
N CYS A 25 -13.78 -8.45 -1.09
CA CYS A 25 -13.78 -8.78 -2.50
C CYS A 25 -12.39 -8.51 -3.07
N ILE A 26 -11.68 -9.56 -3.47
CA ILE A 26 -10.31 -9.47 -4.01
C ILE A 26 -10.25 -9.25 -5.51
N SER A 27 -11.39 -9.25 -6.22
CA SER A 27 -11.46 -8.99 -7.67
C SER A 27 -12.00 -7.60 -7.98
N ARG A 28 -11.49 -7.00 -9.07
CA ARG A 28 -11.86 -5.65 -9.52
C ARG A 28 -12.08 -5.63 -11.03
N GLU A 29 -13.09 -4.87 -11.47
CA GLU A 29 -13.25 -4.50 -12.86
C GLU A 29 -12.34 -3.33 -13.22
N ARG A 30 -11.13 -3.63 -13.67
CA ARG A 30 -10.13 -2.63 -14.05
C ARG A 30 -9.46 -3.00 -15.36
N VAL A 31 -9.04 -1.97 -16.10
CA VAL A 31 -8.29 -2.16 -17.35
C VAL A 31 -6.88 -2.65 -17.07
N TRP A 32 -6.25 -2.17 -16.00
CA TRP A 32 -4.89 -2.51 -15.62
C TRP A 32 -4.81 -3.08 -14.19
N GLY A 33 -3.91 -4.02 -13.99
CA GLY A 33 -3.61 -4.67 -12.71
C GLY A 33 -3.20 -6.13 -12.91
N THR A 34 -2.86 -6.80 -11.81
CA THR A 34 -2.56 -8.24 -11.81
C THR A 34 -3.79 -9.04 -12.23
N PRO A 35 -3.79 -9.75 -13.35
CA PRO A 35 -4.95 -10.51 -13.81
C PRO A 35 -5.36 -11.57 -12.80
N LEU A 36 -6.66 -11.70 -12.55
CA LEU A 36 -7.18 -12.79 -11.71
C LEU A 36 -6.82 -14.14 -12.37
N PRO A 37 -6.07 -15.02 -11.70
CA PRO A 37 -5.53 -16.24 -12.32
C PRO A 37 -6.55 -17.39 -12.32
N ILE A 38 -7.78 -17.10 -12.76
CA ILE A 38 -8.91 -18.05 -12.80
C ILE A 38 -9.47 -18.12 -14.21
N TRP A 39 -9.66 -19.33 -14.70
CA TRP A 39 -10.29 -19.63 -15.98
C TRP A 39 -11.58 -20.42 -15.74
N THR A 40 -12.63 -20.09 -16.45
CA THR A 40 -13.94 -20.75 -16.39
C THR A 40 -14.25 -21.43 -17.72
N CYS A 41 -14.64 -22.68 -17.65
CA CYS A 41 -15.02 -23.45 -18.83
C CYS A 41 -16.36 -22.98 -19.41
N ASP A 42 -16.42 -22.80 -20.72
CA ASP A 42 -17.62 -22.40 -21.46
C ASP A 42 -18.75 -23.45 -21.48
N SER A 43 -18.39 -24.73 -21.36
CA SER A 43 -19.30 -25.83 -21.50
C SER A 43 -19.80 -26.39 -20.16
N CYS A 44 -18.98 -26.48 -19.14
CA CYS A 44 -19.35 -27.09 -17.86
C CYS A 44 -19.21 -26.17 -16.64
N ASN A 45 -18.86 -24.88 -16.85
CA ASN A 45 -18.65 -23.88 -15.82
C ASN A 45 -17.59 -24.26 -14.76
N ASN A 46 -16.75 -25.28 -15.03
CA ASN A 46 -15.67 -25.64 -14.14
C ASN A 46 -14.65 -24.51 -14.06
N LYS A 47 -14.26 -24.13 -12.85
CA LYS A 47 -13.25 -23.10 -12.62
C LYS A 47 -11.92 -23.74 -12.27
N ILE A 48 -10.84 -23.25 -12.87
CA ILE A 48 -9.47 -23.66 -12.61
C ILE A 48 -8.61 -22.46 -12.25
N GLY A 49 -7.83 -22.56 -11.19
CA GLY A 49 -6.77 -21.60 -10.86
C GLY A 49 -5.46 -22.05 -11.49
N VAL A 50 -4.73 -21.13 -12.12
CA VAL A 50 -3.41 -21.40 -12.71
C VAL A 50 -2.45 -20.30 -12.31
N PHE A 51 -1.40 -20.64 -11.56
CA PHE A 51 -0.58 -19.68 -10.80
C PHE A 51 0.86 -19.54 -11.30
N SER A 52 1.22 -20.16 -12.42
CA SER A 52 2.56 -20.00 -13.01
C SER A 52 2.51 -20.01 -14.53
N ARG A 53 3.46 -19.30 -15.17
CA ARG A 53 3.65 -19.30 -16.61
C ARG A 53 3.76 -20.73 -17.15
N LYS A 54 4.59 -21.57 -16.52
CA LYS A 54 4.77 -22.96 -16.89
C LYS A 54 3.45 -23.72 -16.93
N SER A 55 2.64 -23.61 -15.87
CA SER A 55 1.32 -24.24 -15.82
C SER A 55 0.32 -23.70 -16.85
N ILE A 56 0.43 -22.42 -17.23
CA ILE A 56 -0.37 -21.86 -18.34
C ILE A 56 0.03 -22.53 -19.64
N ILE A 57 1.32 -22.56 -19.96
CA ILE A 57 1.85 -23.17 -21.19
C ILE A 57 1.43 -24.64 -21.32
N GLU A 58 1.59 -25.43 -20.25
CA GLU A 58 1.22 -26.85 -20.22
C GLU A 58 -0.28 -27.10 -20.48
N LYS A 59 -1.15 -26.19 -20.07
CA LYS A 59 -2.60 -26.31 -20.20
C LYS A 59 -3.19 -25.58 -21.40
N ALA A 60 -2.41 -24.73 -22.06
CA ALA A 60 -2.87 -23.90 -23.14
C ALA A 60 -3.37 -24.72 -24.35
N ILE A 61 -4.46 -24.28 -24.95
CA ILE A 61 -4.89 -24.66 -26.28
C ILE A 61 -4.33 -23.67 -27.28
N GLU A 62 -4.35 -22.38 -26.90
CA GLU A 62 -3.89 -21.27 -27.72
C GLU A 62 -3.04 -20.32 -26.87
N LEU A 63 -1.89 -19.96 -27.41
CA LEU A 63 -0.95 -18.96 -26.89
C LEU A 63 -0.67 -17.94 -28.02
N PRO A 64 -1.58 -16.96 -28.23
CA PRO A 64 -1.49 -16.05 -29.39
C PRO A 64 -0.19 -15.25 -29.44
N ASP A 65 0.44 -15.00 -28.30
CA ASP A 65 1.67 -14.21 -28.18
C ASP A 65 2.92 -15.09 -27.90
N GLY A 66 2.82 -16.43 -28.10
CA GLY A 66 3.89 -17.37 -27.80
C GLY A 66 4.10 -17.62 -26.30
N GLU A 67 5.22 -18.28 -25.96
CA GLU A 67 5.52 -18.66 -24.56
C GLU A 67 5.99 -17.47 -23.69
N ASP A 68 6.48 -16.40 -24.29
CA ASP A 68 6.92 -15.17 -23.61
C ASP A 68 5.81 -14.11 -23.49
N PHE A 69 4.56 -14.55 -23.52
CA PHE A 69 3.40 -13.64 -23.40
C PHE A 69 3.49 -12.71 -22.17
N GLU A 70 2.95 -11.51 -22.33
CA GLU A 70 2.85 -10.53 -21.24
C GLU A 70 1.83 -11.00 -20.18
N LEU A 71 2.18 -10.89 -18.88
CA LEU A 71 1.36 -11.34 -17.75
C LEU A 71 0.26 -10.36 -17.35
N HIS A 72 -0.01 -9.33 -18.14
CA HIS A 72 -1.07 -8.34 -17.91
C HIS A 72 -2.20 -8.47 -18.92
N LYS A 73 -3.27 -7.71 -18.72
CA LYS A 73 -4.32 -7.50 -19.72
C LYS A 73 -3.77 -6.61 -20.86
N PRO A 74 -4.17 -6.78 -22.12
CA PRO A 74 -5.16 -7.76 -22.60
C PRO A 74 -4.54 -9.12 -22.97
N TRP A 75 -3.24 -9.32 -22.87
CA TRP A 75 -2.56 -10.53 -23.35
C TRP A 75 -3.05 -11.79 -22.66
N MET A 76 -3.14 -11.76 -21.32
CA MET A 76 -3.67 -12.90 -20.54
C MET A 76 -5.11 -13.27 -20.90
N ASP A 77 -5.92 -12.32 -21.36
CA ASP A 77 -7.33 -12.56 -21.71
C ASP A 77 -7.50 -13.39 -23.00
N ARG A 78 -6.45 -13.46 -23.83
CA ARG A 78 -6.44 -14.19 -25.12
C ARG A 78 -6.01 -15.64 -24.96
N ILE A 79 -5.50 -16.04 -23.81
CA ILE A 79 -5.02 -17.40 -23.56
C ILE A 79 -6.17 -18.32 -23.23
N LEU A 80 -6.33 -19.36 -24.04
CA LEU A 80 -7.35 -20.39 -23.85
C LEU A 80 -6.72 -21.65 -23.27
N LEU A 81 -7.35 -22.19 -22.23
CA LEU A 81 -6.86 -23.40 -21.55
C LEU A 81 -7.80 -24.58 -21.76
N LYS A 82 -7.27 -25.79 -21.68
CA LYS A 82 -8.03 -27.06 -21.71
C LYS A 82 -8.84 -27.20 -20.43
N CYS A 83 -10.10 -27.58 -20.54
CA CYS A 83 -10.87 -27.97 -19.38
C CYS A 83 -10.46 -29.38 -18.92
N PRO A 84 -10.16 -29.59 -17.62
CA PRO A 84 -9.81 -30.91 -17.11
C PRO A 84 -11.02 -31.87 -16.97
N LYS A 85 -12.26 -31.35 -17.12
CA LYS A 85 -13.48 -32.13 -16.89
C LYS A 85 -14.30 -32.43 -18.15
N CYS A 86 -14.10 -31.68 -19.23
CA CYS A 86 -14.84 -31.85 -20.46
C CYS A 86 -14.04 -31.36 -21.68
N PRO A 87 -14.50 -31.58 -22.92
CA PRO A 87 -13.82 -31.07 -24.13
C PRO A 87 -13.90 -29.55 -24.33
N GLY A 88 -14.57 -28.82 -23.45
CA GLY A 88 -14.73 -27.39 -23.51
C GLY A 88 -13.44 -26.60 -23.31
N LYS A 89 -13.50 -25.32 -23.67
CA LYS A 89 -12.39 -24.36 -23.51
C LYS A 89 -12.60 -23.51 -22.26
N CYS A 90 -11.53 -23.20 -21.57
CA CYS A 90 -11.57 -22.30 -20.41
C CYS A 90 -11.08 -20.91 -20.80
N PHE A 91 -11.89 -19.92 -20.50
CA PHE A 91 -11.64 -18.49 -20.70
C PHE A 91 -11.28 -17.86 -19.35
N ARG A 92 -10.33 -16.93 -19.34
CA ARG A 92 -9.94 -16.22 -18.13
C ARG A 92 -11.07 -15.30 -17.65
N GLU A 93 -11.29 -15.26 -16.35
CA GLU A 93 -12.20 -14.27 -15.74
C GLU A 93 -11.66 -12.85 -15.98
N PRO A 94 -12.49 -11.89 -16.49
CA PRO A 94 -12.00 -10.59 -16.99
C PRO A 94 -11.57 -9.60 -15.90
N PHE A 95 -11.40 -10.09 -14.69
CA PHE A 95 -11.06 -9.28 -13.52
C PHE A 95 -9.55 -9.19 -13.29
N VAL A 96 -9.15 -8.20 -12.48
CA VAL A 96 -7.82 -8.09 -11.90
C VAL A 96 -7.90 -8.22 -10.38
N LEU A 97 -6.80 -8.53 -9.73
CA LEU A 97 -6.71 -8.56 -8.27
C LEU A 97 -6.79 -7.15 -7.70
N ASP A 98 -7.33 -7.04 -6.50
CA ASP A 98 -7.33 -5.81 -5.73
C ASP A 98 -5.90 -5.35 -5.43
N THR A 99 -5.64 -4.06 -5.60
CA THR A 99 -4.33 -3.45 -5.29
C THR A 99 -3.92 -3.69 -3.83
N TRP A 100 -4.87 -3.76 -2.91
CA TRP A 100 -4.59 -4.05 -1.50
C TRP A 100 -4.13 -5.50 -1.29
N HIS A 101 -4.61 -6.46 -2.08
CA HIS A 101 -4.05 -7.81 -2.10
C HIS A 101 -2.59 -7.79 -2.56
N ASN A 102 -2.29 -7.11 -3.68
CA ASN A 102 -0.91 -7.01 -4.15
C ASN A 102 0.01 -6.34 -3.10
N SER A 103 -0.48 -5.33 -2.40
CA SER A 103 0.28 -4.65 -1.34
C SER A 103 0.51 -5.54 -0.12
N GLY A 104 -0.49 -6.31 0.29
CA GLY A 104 -0.37 -7.29 1.39
C GLY A 104 0.57 -8.45 1.04
N ALA A 105 0.55 -8.89 -0.23
CA ALA A 105 1.40 -9.95 -0.75
C ALA A 105 2.84 -9.51 -1.06
N ALA A 106 3.16 -8.21 -1.00
CA ALA A 106 4.45 -7.67 -1.39
C ALA A 106 5.67 -8.37 -0.75
N PRO A 107 5.68 -8.72 0.55
CA PRO A 107 6.81 -9.45 1.14
C PRO A 107 7.04 -10.84 0.53
N TYR A 108 5.95 -11.52 0.13
CA TYR A 108 6.03 -12.85 -0.50
C TYR A 108 6.49 -12.77 -1.96
N ALA A 109 6.18 -11.67 -2.64
CA ALA A 109 6.61 -11.43 -4.02
C ALA A 109 8.07 -10.94 -4.10
N ALA A 110 8.55 -10.23 -3.07
CA ALA A 110 9.86 -9.60 -3.04
C ALA A 110 10.98 -10.54 -2.55
N PHE A 111 10.67 -11.54 -1.74
CA PHE A 111 11.64 -12.40 -1.08
C PHE A 111 11.38 -13.87 -1.36
N SER A 112 12.45 -14.67 -1.45
CA SER A 112 12.32 -16.13 -1.35
C SER A 112 11.84 -16.54 0.05
N ASP A 113 11.29 -17.75 0.21
CA ASP A 113 10.85 -18.26 1.52
C ASP A 113 11.94 -18.16 2.59
N TYR A 114 13.19 -18.47 2.22
CA TYR A 114 14.34 -18.40 3.11
C TYR A 114 14.68 -16.96 3.54
N GLU A 115 14.60 -15.99 2.62
CA GLU A 115 14.83 -14.59 2.92
C GLU A 115 13.68 -14.00 3.73
N TYR A 116 12.44 -14.38 3.40
CA TYR A 116 11.25 -13.97 4.13
C TYR A 116 11.37 -14.30 5.62
N ASP A 117 11.72 -15.54 5.95
CA ASP A 117 11.81 -15.99 7.35
C ASP A 117 12.93 -15.29 8.15
N LYS A 118 13.91 -14.68 7.47
CA LYS A 118 14.95 -13.86 8.10
C LYS A 118 14.55 -12.39 8.31
N ILE A 119 13.71 -11.85 7.43
CA ILE A 119 13.38 -10.43 7.38
C ILE A 119 12.06 -10.14 8.10
N ILE A 120 11.12 -11.08 8.04
CA ILE A 120 9.83 -10.95 8.69
C ILE A 120 9.83 -11.73 10.03
N PRO A 121 9.34 -11.13 11.11
CA PRO A 121 8.62 -9.86 11.19
C PRO A 121 9.52 -8.62 11.00
N ALA A 122 9.06 -7.69 10.18
CA ALA A 122 9.75 -6.40 9.99
C ALA A 122 9.90 -5.67 11.34
N VAL A 123 11.06 -5.11 11.60
CA VAL A 123 11.34 -4.45 12.89
C VAL A 123 10.42 -3.26 13.09
N PHE A 124 10.23 -2.46 12.04
CA PHE A 124 9.44 -1.24 12.10
C PHE A 124 8.77 -0.93 10.75
N LEU A 125 7.48 -0.60 10.80
CA LEU A 125 6.72 -0.07 9.67
C LEU A 125 6.06 1.26 10.07
N THR A 126 5.83 2.13 9.09
CA THR A 126 5.12 3.40 9.31
C THR A 126 4.25 3.76 8.13
N GLU A 127 3.04 4.25 8.41
CA GLU A 127 2.06 4.71 7.42
C GLU A 127 1.05 5.68 8.06
N GLY A 128 0.20 6.29 7.24
CA GLY A 128 -0.90 7.09 7.74
C GLY A 128 -1.93 6.28 8.52
N ILE A 129 -2.64 6.92 9.42
CA ILE A 129 -3.64 6.27 10.30
C ILE A 129 -4.79 5.60 9.52
N ASP A 130 -5.07 6.06 8.30
CA ASP A 130 -6.06 5.44 7.41
C ASP A 130 -5.67 4.03 6.96
N GLN A 131 -4.38 3.66 7.04
CA GLN A 131 -3.87 2.35 6.68
C GLN A 131 -4.17 1.24 7.71
N THR A 132 -4.77 1.57 8.82
CA THR A 132 -5.36 0.57 9.74
C THR A 132 -6.39 -0.31 9.04
N ARG A 133 -7.13 0.23 8.04
CA ARG A 133 -8.06 -0.48 7.16
C ARG A 133 -7.53 -0.71 5.73
N GLY A 134 -6.30 -0.39 5.47
CA GLY A 134 -5.60 -0.58 4.20
C GLY A 134 -4.47 -1.58 4.33
N TRP A 135 -3.25 -1.13 4.03
CA TRP A 135 -2.07 -1.98 3.95
C TRP A 135 -1.77 -2.76 5.23
N ALA A 136 -1.84 -2.15 6.42
CA ALA A 136 -1.56 -2.86 7.67
C ALA A 136 -2.51 -4.05 7.88
N TYR A 137 -3.79 -3.88 7.55
CA TYR A 137 -4.80 -4.95 7.62
C TYR A 137 -4.52 -6.06 6.62
N THR A 138 -4.31 -5.74 5.33
CA THR A 138 -4.10 -6.75 4.29
C THR A 138 -2.80 -7.49 4.50
N LEU A 139 -1.72 -6.81 4.88
CA LEU A 139 -0.44 -7.43 5.24
C LEU A 139 -0.59 -8.44 6.39
N LEU A 140 -1.35 -8.08 7.43
CA LEU A 140 -1.62 -8.98 8.56
C LEU A 140 -2.44 -10.21 8.14
N ILE A 141 -3.53 -10.02 7.40
CA ILE A 141 -4.42 -11.11 6.96
C ILE A 141 -3.69 -12.07 6.04
N GLU A 142 -2.96 -11.55 5.06
CA GLU A 142 -2.23 -12.39 4.11
C GLU A 142 -1.09 -13.16 4.79
N ASN A 143 -0.40 -12.52 5.75
CA ASN A 143 0.60 -13.23 6.53
C ASN A 143 -0.02 -14.41 7.32
N VAL A 144 -1.17 -14.21 7.93
CA VAL A 144 -1.88 -15.29 8.65
C VAL A 144 -2.26 -16.42 7.70
N ILE A 145 -2.77 -16.10 6.51
CA ILE A 145 -3.16 -17.09 5.50
C ILE A 145 -1.95 -17.86 4.98
N MET A 146 -0.87 -17.16 4.65
CA MET A 146 0.30 -17.75 3.98
C MET A 146 1.18 -18.56 4.95
N LYS A 147 1.40 -18.06 6.14
CA LYS A 147 2.32 -18.70 7.10
C LYS A 147 1.61 -19.54 8.18
N ASN A 148 0.33 -19.28 8.45
CA ASN A 148 -0.46 -19.99 9.48
C ASN A 148 0.27 -20.10 10.85
N SER A 149 1.16 -19.16 11.12
CA SER A 149 2.08 -19.20 12.27
C SER A 149 1.55 -18.45 13.50
N GLY A 150 0.51 -17.63 13.34
CA GLY A 150 0.07 -16.70 14.39
C GLY A 150 1.06 -15.58 14.70
N ILE A 151 2.18 -15.49 13.97
CA ILE A 151 3.19 -14.45 14.13
C ILE A 151 2.80 -13.23 13.29
N SER A 152 2.90 -12.04 13.90
CA SER A 152 2.66 -10.78 13.17
C SER A 152 3.75 -10.56 12.12
N PRO A 153 3.43 -10.00 10.91
CA PRO A 153 4.44 -9.67 9.91
C PRO A 153 5.32 -8.47 10.29
N PHE A 154 5.03 -7.81 11.39
CA PHE A 154 5.80 -6.67 11.92
C PHE A 154 5.87 -6.70 13.45
N GLN A 155 6.97 -6.17 13.99
CA GLN A 155 7.17 -6.02 15.43
C GLN A 155 6.53 -4.73 15.94
N ALA A 156 6.71 -3.63 15.20
CA ALA A 156 6.14 -2.33 15.50
C ALA A 156 5.56 -1.67 14.25
N PHE A 157 4.43 -0.97 14.41
CA PHE A 157 3.80 -0.17 13.36
C PHE A 157 3.43 1.21 13.91
N LEU A 158 4.02 2.26 13.33
CA LEU A 158 3.69 3.64 13.65
C LEU A 158 2.63 4.15 12.67
N PHE A 159 1.46 4.48 13.17
CA PHE A 159 0.42 5.15 12.41
C PHE A 159 0.52 6.65 12.59
N GLN A 160 0.85 7.35 11.49
CA GLN A 160 1.02 8.80 11.49
C GLN A 160 -0.33 9.51 11.40
N GLY A 161 -0.48 10.60 12.13
CA GLY A 161 -1.65 11.48 12.08
C GLY A 161 -1.80 12.17 10.72
N HIS A 162 -3.01 12.67 10.45
CA HIS A 162 -3.28 13.41 9.22
C HIS A 162 -2.71 14.81 9.25
N ILE A 163 -2.30 15.32 8.08
CA ILE A 163 -2.12 16.74 7.85
C ILE A 163 -3.48 17.31 7.41
N LEU A 164 -4.01 18.21 8.23
CA LEU A 164 -5.29 18.86 8.07
C LEU A 164 -5.12 20.30 7.58
N ASP A 165 -6.18 20.91 7.07
CA ASP A 165 -6.16 22.34 6.77
C ASP A 165 -6.00 23.22 8.05
N LYS A 166 -5.83 24.51 7.90
CA LYS A 166 -5.66 25.46 9.02
C LYS A 166 -6.82 25.40 10.04
N LYS A 167 -8.01 24.98 9.60
CA LYS A 167 -9.21 24.86 10.43
C LYS A 167 -9.40 23.48 11.06
N GLY A 168 -8.50 22.54 10.79
CA GLY A 168 -8.60 21.17 11.28
C GLY A 168 -9.48 20.24 10.44
N ASN A 169 -9.84 20.62 9.22
CA ASN A 169 -10.60 19.78 8.32
C ASN A 169 -9.68 18.90 7.47
N LYS A 170 -10.13 17.68 7.17
CA LYS A 170 -9.43 16.79 6.23
C LYS A 170 -9.40 17.44 4.84
N MET A 171 -8.21 17.48 4.24
CA MET A 171 -8.03 18.04 2.91
C MET A 171 -8.65 17.11 1.85
N SER A 172 -9.41 17.69 0.91
CA SER A 172 -9.96 16.96 -0.23
C SER A 172 -10.12 17.83 -1.45
N LYS A 173 -10.01 17.25 -2.65
CA LYS A 173 -10.26 17.96 -3.92
C LYS A 173 -11.65 18.57 -3.97
N ARG A 174 -12.65 17.88 -3.43
CA ARG A 174 -14.05 18.31 -3.39
C ARG A 174 -14.24 19.59 -2.55
N LEU A 175 -13.50 19.75 -1.47
CA LEU A 175 -13.58 20.91 -0.58
C LEU A 175 -12.67 22.06 -1.04
N GLY A 176 -11.80 21.85 -2.03
CA GLY A 176 -10.87 22.87 -2.51
C GLY A 176 -9.82 23.33 -1.51
N ASN A 177 -9.64 22.61 -0.41
CA ASN A 177 -8.73 22.94 0.68
C ASN A 177 -7.40 22.17 0.63
N ILE A 178 -7.07 21.59 -0.53
CA ILE A 178 -5.81 20.84 -0.71
C ILE A 178 -4.63 21.81 -0.78
N ILE A 179 -3.57 21.45 -0.06
CA ILE A 179 -2.25 22.06 -0.18
C ILE A 179 -1.42 21.14 -1.06
N GLU A 180 -1.07 21.60 -2.25
CA GLU A 180 -0.26 20.82 -3.19
C GLU A 180 1.20 20.80 -2.76
N GLY A 181 1.75 19.60 -2.52
CA GLY A 181 3.11 19.44 -2.04
C GLY A 181 4.16 19.98 -3.00
N VAL A 182 4.05 19.69 -4.31
CA VAL A 182 5.00 20.16 -5.33
C VAL A 182 5.03 21.69 -5.39
N LYS A 183 3.86 22.34 -5.47
CA LYS A 183 3.76 23.79 -5.47
C LYS A 183 4.35 24.39 -4.19
N THR A 184 4.05 23.79 -3.04
CA THR A 184 4.60 24.23 -1.76
C THR A 184 6.12 24.20 -1.74
N LEU A 185 6.73 23.16 -2.31
CA LEU A 185 8.19 23.01 -2.42
C LEU A 185 8.82 23.98 -3.42
N GLN A 186 8.11 24.35 -4.48
CA GLN A 186 8.58 25.36 -5.45
C GLN A 186 8.56 26.78 -4.88
N GLU A 187 7.59 27.07 -4.04
CA GLU A 187 7.39 28.42 -3.48
C GLU A 187 8.08 28.63 -2.13
N ASN A 188 8.58 27.58 -1.47
CA ASN A 188 9.16 27.64 -0.14
C ASN A 188 10.41 26.76 -0.03
N SER A 189 11.29 27.07 0.91
CA SER A 189 12.44 26.21 1.22
C SER A 189 12.00 24.84 1.73
N VAL A 190 12.60 23.80 1.18
CA VAL A 190 12.39 22.39 1.63
C VAL A 190 12.73 22.25 3.11
N ASP A 191 13.83 22.87 3.57
CA ASP A 191 14.26 22.79 4.96
C ASP A 191 13.28 23.45 5.91
N VAL A 192 12.70 24.59 5.51
CA VAL A 192 11.65 25.28 6.27
C VAL A 192 10.42 24.38 6.42
N LEU A 193 9.96 23.76 5.33
CA LEU A 193 8.82 22.85 5.36
C LEU A 193 9.10 21.62 6.25
N ARG A 194 10.24 20.97 6.05
CA ARG A 194 10.65 19.78 6.86
C ARG A 194 10.73 20.13 8.33
N PHE A 195 11.40 21.23 8.67
CA PHE A 195 11.51 21.70 10.05
C PHE A 195 10.15 21.98 10.68
N TYR A 196 9.25 22.63 9.92
CA TYR A 196 7.89 22.90 10.39
C TYR A 196 7.12 21.61 10.70
N LEU A 197 7.10 20.65 9.77
CA LEU A 197 6.39 19.39 9.95
C LEU A 197 6.93 18.59 11.14
N MET A 198 8.25 18.51 11.31
CA MET A 198 8.87 17.76 12.40
C MET A 198 8.68 18.41 13.76
N ARG A 199 8.56 19.74 13.81
CA ARG A 199 8.43 20.50 15.06
C ARG A 199 6.99 20.60 15.54
N LYS A 200 6.02 20.65 14.61
CA LYS A 200 4.64 21.09 14.90
C LYS A 200 3.82 20.07 15.65
N ALA A 201 3.99 18.80 15.35
CA ALA A 201 3.23 17.72 15.97
C ALA A 201 4.11 16.50 16.21
N THR A 202 3.67 15.66 17.15
CA THR A 202 4.23 14.31 17.27
C THR A 202 3.83 13.48 16.06
N PRO A 203 4.58 12.43 15.69
CA PRO A 203 4.24 11.61 14.52
C PRO A 203 2.83 11.02 14.55
N ILE A 204 2.27 10.80 15.74
CA ILE A 204 0.93 10.19 15.92
C ILE A 204 -0.22 11.20 15.92
N ASP A 205 0.09 12.49 16.11
CA ASP A 205 -0.95 13.53 16.17
C ASP A 205 -1.25 14.11 14.79
N SER A 206 -2.51 14.51 14.60
CA SER A 206 -2.86 15.29 13.41
C SER A 206 -2.32 16.70 13.49
N LEU A 207 -1.83 17.20 12.36
CA LEU A 207 -1.23 18.52 12.24
C LEU A 207 -2.14 19.45 11.44
N ASN A 208 -2.54 20.56 12.04
CA ASN A 208 -3.22 21.64 11.31
C ASN A 208 -2.16 22.50 10.60
N PHE A 209 -2.11 22.42 9.26
CA PHE A 209 -1.10 23.10 8.45
C PHE A 209 -1.41 24.58 8.30
N SER A 210 -0.41 25.42 8.54
CA SER A 210 -0.49 26.88 8.36
C SER A 210 0.76 27.43 7.70
N PHE A 211 0.63 28.02 6.51
CA PHE A 211 1.73 28.69 5.81
C PHE A 211 2.31 29.85 6.62
N GLU A 212 1.47 30.61 7.32
CA GLU A 212 1.91 31.73 8.15
C GLU A 212 2.82 31.25 9.29
N GLU A 213 2.40 30.19 9.97
CA GLU A 213 3.18 29.61 11.06
C GLU A 213 4.46 28.96 10.55
N MET A 214 4.39 28.25 9.42
CA MET A 214 5.57 27.68 8.76
C MET A 214 6.59 28.77 8.45
N LYS A 215 6.16 29.87 7.84
CA LYS A 215 7.07 30.97 7.48
C LYS A 215 7.61 31.70 8.70
N SER A 216 6.75 32.11 9.63
CA SER A 216 7.19 32.94 10.74
C SER A 216 8.19 32.24 11.68
N ARG A 217 7.86 31.05 12.15
CA ARG A 217 8.66 30.37 13.19
C ARG A 217 9.82 29.57 12.65
N SER A 218 9.65 28.91 11.53
CA SER A 218 10.72 28.10 10.94
C SER A 218 11.81 28.97 10.34
N TYR A 219 11.42 30.08 9.70
CA TYR A 219 12.40 31.07 9.22
C TYR A 219 13.22 31.69 10.35
N GLN A 220 12.61 32.02 11.49
CA GLN A 220 13.37 32.58 12.61
C GLN A 220 14.52 31.67 13.02
N VAL A 221 14.29 30.37 13.18
CA VAL A 221 15.35 29.41 13.59
C VAL A 221 16.41 29.29 12.51
N ILE A 222 16.01 29.05 11.26
CA ILE A 222 16.94 28.83 10.14
C ILE A 222 17.74 30.11 9.84
N ASN A 223 17.11 31.30 9.84
CA ASN A 223 17.82 32.56 9.65
C ASN A 223 18.79 32.87 10.78
N THR A 224 18.42 32.56 12.02
CA THR A 224 19.34 32.73 13.15
C THR A 224 20.58 31.85 12.99
N LEU A 225 20.43 30.58 12.64
CA LEU A 225 21.54 29.69 12.38
C LEU A 225 22.41 30.16 11.20
N TYR A 226 21.78 30.61 10.11
CA TYR A 226 22.47 31.16 8.95
C TYR A 226 23.27 32.41 9.30
N ASN A 227 22.68 33.34 10.05
CA ASN A 227 23.33 34.58 10.47
C ASN A 227 24.50 34.30 11.44
N LEU A 228 24.33 33.38 12.38
CA LEU A 228 25.42 32.93 13.24
C LEU A 228 26.57 32.30 12.46
N HIS A 229 26.24 31.45 11.48
CA HIS A 229 27.26 30.87 10.60
C HIS A 229 28.01 31.95 9.80
N LYS A 230 27.30 32.90 9.21
CA LYS A 230 27.93 34.04 8.53
C LYS A 230 28.81 34.88 9.45
N TYR A 231 28.34 35.16 10.66
CA TYR A 231 29.13 35.90 11.66
C TYR A 231 30.42 35.19 11.97
N LEU A 232 30.39 33.88 12.21
CA LEU A 232 31.59 33.08 12.47
C LEU A 232 32.55 32.98 11.28
N GLN A 233 32.07 33.14 10.05
CA GLN A 233 32.95 33.18 8.87
C GLN A 233 33.63 34.52 8.64
N GLN A 234 33.10 35.60 9.22
CA GLN A 234 33.60 36.96 9.03
C GLN A 234 34.52 37.42 10.15
N ASN A 235 34.57 36.67 11.26
CA ASN A 235 35.41 36.89 12.44
C ASN A 235 36.19 35.62 12.78
#